data_8ccc507b6602de3884d9e7adf6af94ad
#
_entry.id   8ccc507b6602de3884d9e7adf6af94ad
#
_cell.length_a   1.000
_cell.length_b   1.000
_cell.length_c   1.000
_cell.angle_alpha   90.00
_cell.angle_beta   90.00
_cell.angle_gamma   90.00
#
_symmetry.space_group_name_H-M   'P 1'
#
loop_
_entity.id
_entity.type
_entity.pdbx_description
1 polymer ?
#
loop_
_entity_poly.entity_id
_entity_poly.type
_entity_poly.pdbx_seq_one_letter_code
_entity_poly.pdbx_strand_id
1 'polypeptide(L)'
;FCIDGVGIEVIGVDNPEITVNNPNNQSVVLRLSEGGFSMIFLGDLGVEGGEKLIETAGGKIRATAVQMAHHGQCGVDFDVYEKIGARFAFWPTPKWLWDNTPYLGGEPGKGSFKTPETIKWAEKLGMTNITSFDNNMVFDTEKQKIVD
;
A
#
# COMPACT_ATOMS: atom_id res chain seq x y z
N PHE A 1 10.33 -4.00 17.27
CA PHE A 1 11.40 -3.22 17.91
C PHE A 1 11.09 -1.73 17.84
N CYS A 2 11.79 -0.91 18.60
CA CYS A 2 11.58 0.53 18.67
C CYS A 2 12.93 1.24 18.49
N ILE A 3 12.96 2.29 17.65
CA ILE A 3 14.14 3.14 17.42
C ILE A 3 13.67 4.59 17.51
N ASP A 4 14.24 5.36 18.44
CA ASP A 4 13.97 6.80 18.63
C ASP A 4 12.46 7.15 18.70
N GLY A 5 11.67 6.31 19.36
CA GLY A 5 10.22 6.50 19.48
C GLY A 5 9.38 5.92 18.35
N VAL A 6 10.02 5.46 17.27
CA VAL A 6 9.33 4.78 16.15
C VAL A 6 9.24 3.29 16.45
N GLY A 7 8.03 2.78 16.61
CA GLY A 7 7.75 1.35 16.72
C GLY A 7 7.72 0.71 15.34
N ILE A 8 8.39 -0.43 15.17
CA ILE A 8 8.38 -1.22 13.94
C ILE A 8 7.96 -2.64 14.28
N GLU A 9 6.84 -3.07 13.70
CA GLU A 9 6.30 -4.42 13.86
C GLU A 9 6.25 -5.14 12.51
N VAL A 10 6.63 -6.41 12.49
CA VAL A 10 6.35 -7.32 11.38
C VAL A 10 4.97 -7.93 11.65
N ILE A 11 3.99 -7.67 10.78
CA ILE A 11 2.61 -8.14 10.91
C ILE A 11 2.20 -9.16 9.84
N GLY A 12 3.05 -9.37 8.85
CA GLY A 12 2.95 -10.40 7.84
C GLY A 12 4.35 -10.84 7.39
N VAL A 13 4.52 -12.12 7.14
CA VAL A 13 5.79 -12.73 6.74
C VAL A 13 5.56 -13.68 5.57
N ASP A 14 6.60 -14.36 5.16
CA ASP A 14 6.57 -15.41 4.16
C ASP A 14 5.38 -16.38 4.35
N ASN A 15 4.70 -16.67 3.24
CA ASN A 15 3.54 -17.53 3.16
C ASN A 15 3.87 -18.75 2.28
N PRO A 16 4.70 -19.70 2.74
CA PRO A 16 5.21 -20.80 1.92
C PRO A 16 4.11 -21.74 1.41
N GLU A 17 2.97 -21.77 2.06
CA GLU A 17 1.79 -22.54 1.64
C GLU A 17 1.04 -21.89 0.45
N ILE A 18 1.27 -20.60 0.18
CA ILE A 18 0.65 -19.89 -0.94
C ILE A 18 1.55 -20.06 -2.16
N THR A 19 1.15 -20.89 -3.10
CA THR A 19 1.92 -21.18 -4.32
C THR A 19 1.55 -20.30 -5.53
N VAL A 20 0.38 -19.68 -5.48
CA VAL A 20 -0.07 -18.73 -6.50
C VAL A 20 0.59 -17.39 -6.26
N ASN A 21 1.08 -16.74 -7.33
CA ASN A 21 1.78 -15.44 -7.25
C ASN A 21 2.83 -15.41 -6.13
N ASN A 22 3.54 -16.53 -5.98
CA ASN A 22 4.42 -16.82 -4.85
C ASN A 22 5.42 -15.69 -4.52
N PRO A 23 6.14 -15.05 -5.47
CA PRO A 23 7.08 -13.99 -5.12
C PRO A 23 6.42 -12.81 -4.41
N ASN A 24 5.22 -12.43 -4.82
CA ASN A 24 4.52 -11.28 -4.24
C ASN A 24 3.87 -11.64 -2.90
N ASN A 25 3.28 -12.84 -2.79
CA ASN A 25 2.66 -13.32 -1.56
C ASN A 25 3.66 -13.63 -0.43
N GLN A 26 4.97 -13.58 -0.72
CA GLN A 26 6.03 -13.66 0.28
C GLN A 26 6.51 -12.28 0.77
N SER A 27 5.83 -11.21 0.42
CA SER A 27 6.16 -9.88 0.89
C SER A 27 6.09 -9.79 2.42
N VAL A 28 7.12 -9.19 3.02
CA VAL A 28 7.11 -8.84 4.43
C VAL A 28 6.21 -7.62 4.62
N VAL A 29 5.23 -7.74 5.51
CA VAL A 29 4.33 -6.62 5.86
C VAL A 29 4.81 -5.97 7.14
N LEU A 30 5.12 -4.68 7.07
CA LEU A 30 5.59 -3.89 8.21
C LEU A 30 4.52 -2.90 8.64
N ARG A 31 4.42 -2.69 9.95
CA ARG A 31 3.67 -1.60 10.55
C ARG A 31 4.62 -0.71 11.31
N LEU A 32 4.70 0.55 10.90
CA LEU A 32 5.37 1.60 11.64
C LEU A 32 4.36 2.37 12.49
N SER A 33 4.80 2.82 13.66
CA SER A 33 3.98 3.67 14.55
C SER A 33 4.84 4.68 15.28
N GLU A 34 4.37 5.92 15.34
CA GLU A 34 4.99 7.02 16.07
C GLU A 34 3.89 7.96 16.57
N GLY A 35 3.83 8.17 17.87
CA GLY A 35 2.78 9.00 18.49
C GLY A 35 1.38 8.50 18.08
N GLY A 36 0.59 9.39 17.48
CA GLY A 36 -0.77 9.09 16.97
C GLY A 36 -0.83 8.65 15.51
N PHE A 37 0.31 8.48 14.84
CA PHE A 37 0.41 8.06 13.44
C PHE A 37 0.83 6.60 13.33
N SER A 38 0.32 5.93 12.31
CA SER A 38 0.80 4.59 11.93
C SER A 38 0.69 4.37 10.44
N MET A 39 1.60 3.59 9.88
CA MET A 39 1.62 3.25 8.46
C MET A 39 1.90 1.77 8.25
N ILE A 40 1.17 1.16 7.31
CA ILE A 40 1.42 -0.20 6.86
C ILE A 40 2.12 -0.17 5.51
N PHE A 41 3.18 -0.96 5.40
CA PHE A 41 3.89 -1.24 4.17
C PHE A 41 3.55 -2.65 3.74
N LEU A 42 2.85 -2.77 2.62
CA LEU A 42 2.36 -4.05 2.08
C LEU A 42 3.38 -4.71 1.13
N GLY A 43 4.41 -3.95 0.69
CA GLY A 43 5.28 -4.42 -0.38
C GLY A 43 4.49 -4.71 -1.66
N ASP A 44 4.75 -5.83 -2.26
CA ASP A 44 4.03 -6.31 -3.45
C ASP A 44 3.00 -7.40 -3.13
N LEU A 45 2.54 -7.48 -1.87
CA LEU A 45 1.62 -8.50 -1.39
C LEU A 45 0.44 -8.67 -2.33
N GLY A 46 0.18 -9.92 -2.73
CA GLY A 46 -0.92 -10.29 -3.61
C GLY A 46 -2.24 -10.55 -2.86
N VAL A 47 -3.24 -11.00 -3.60
CA VAL A 47 -4.61 -11.22 -3.07
C VAL A 47 -4.61 -12.22 -1.93
N GLU A 48 -4.04 -13.40 -2.14
CA GLU A 48 -4.09 -14.50 -1.18
C GLU A 48 -3.28 -14.17 0.10
N GLY A 49 -2.15 -13.46 -0.07
CA GLY A 49 -1.38 -12.95 1.07
C GLY A 49 -2.15 -11.88 1.84
N GLY A 50 -2.93 -11.06 1.15
CA GLY A 50 -3.82 -10.07 1.74
C GLY A 50 -4.95 -10.70 2.56
N GLU A 51 -5.60 -11.73 2.05
CA GLU A 51 -6.62 -12.51 2.77
C GLU A 51 -6.04 -13.06 4.08
N LYS A 52 -4.88 -13.70 4.01
CA LYS A 52 -4.19 -14.23 5.19
C LYS A 52 -3.80 -13.10 6.17
N LEU A 53 -3.38 -11.95 5.67
CA LEU A 53 -3.07 -10.79 6.53
C LEU A 53 -4.29 -10.34 7.34
N ILE A 54 -5.48 -10.29 6.72
CA ILE A 54 -6.73 -9.96 7.42
C ILE A 54 -7.00 -10.94 8.57
N GLU A 55 -6.79 -12.24 8.33
CA GLU A 55 -7.04 -13.28 9.32
C GLU A 55 -6.06 -13.23 10.50
N THR A 56 -4.79 -12.93 10.22
CA THR A 56 -3.70 -13.11 11.20
C THR A 56 -3.29 -11.84 11.94
N ALA A 57 -3.38 -10.67 11.31
CA ALA A 57 -2.89 -9.42 11.89
C ALA A 57 -3.79 -8.87 13.01
N GLY A 58 -5.05 -9.28 13.08
CA GLY A 58 -6.00 -8.78 14.08
C GLY A 58 -6.12 -7.26 14.07
N GLY A 59 -6.13 -6.63 15.26
CA GLY A 59 -6.23 -5.17 15.37
C GLY A 59 -5.02 -4.39 14.82
N LYS A 60 -3.89 -5.05 14.62
CA LYS A 60 -2.65 -4.45 14.11
C LYS A 60 -2.75 -4.04 12.63
N ILE A 61 -3.73 -4.57 11.89
CA ILE A 61 -3.96 -4.21 10.49
C ILE A 61 -4.46 -2.75 10.34
N ARG A 62 -5.00 -2.13 11.39
CA ARG A 62 -5.49 -0.75 11.29
C ARG A 62 -4.35 0.26 11.33
N ALA A 63 -4.38 1.23 10.40
CA ALA A 63 -3.35 2.26 10.30
C ALA A 63 -3.89 3.58 9.76
N THR A 64 -3.18 4.68 10.03
CA THR A 64 -3.47 6.02 9.51
C THR A 64 -3.14 6.13 8.02
N ALA A 65 -2.11 5.40 7.58
CA ALA A 65 -1.61 5.42 6.22
C ALA A 65 -1.31 4.00 5.73
N VAL A 66 -1.31 3.82 4.42
CA VAL A 66 -0.94 2.57 3.76
C VAL A 66 -0.08 2.85 2.52
N GLN A 67 0.98 2.07 2.33
CA GLN A 67 1.65 1.97 1.04
C GLN A 67 0.83 1.02 0.17
N MET A 68 0.42 1.49 -1.00
CA MET A 68 -0.40 0.72 -1.94
C MET A 68 0.39 -0.46 -2.48
N ALA A 69 -0.18 -1.65 -2.29
CA ALA A 69 0.48 -2.90 -2.63
C ALA A 69 0.82 -2.98 -4.12
N HIS A 70 1.98 -3.54 -4.43
CA HIS A 70 2.44 -3.81 -5.80
C HIS A 70 2.28 -2.60 -6.73
N HIS A 71 2.68 -1.42 -6.25
CA HIS A 71 2.59 -0.15 -6.98
C HIS A 71 1.15 0.21 -7.40
N GLY A 72 0.13 -0.40 -6.81
CA GLY A 72 -1.27 -0.24 -7.15
C GLY A 72 -1.73 -1.01 -8.39
N GLN A 73 -0.91 -1.90 -8.96
CA GLN A 73 -1.27 -2.59 -10.22
C GLN A 73 -1.96 -3.95 -10.06
N CYS A 74 -1.53 -4.80 -9.14
CA CYS A 74 -2.02 -6.18 -8.96
C CYS A 74 -1.76 -6.67 -7.53
N GLY A 75 -1.89 -5.80 -6.54
CA GLY A 75 -1.66 -6.13 -5.13
C GLY A 75 -2.86 -6.81 -4.47
N VAL A 76 -3.02 -6.52 -3.19
CA VAL A 76 -4.15 -7.00 -2.40
C VAL A 76 -5.49 -6.48 -2.92
N ASP A 77 -6.59 -7.15 -2.58
CA ASP A 77 -7.94 -6.74 -2.95
C ASP A 77 -8.50 -5.62 -2.05
N PHE A 78 -9.67 -5.11 -2.44
CA PHE A 78 -10.37 -3.97 -1.81
C PHE A 78 -10.59 -4.13 -0.30
N ASP A 79 -10.94 -5.33 0.15
CA ASP A 79 -11.27 -5.63 1.54
C ASP A 79 -10.07 -5.45 2.50
N VAL A 80 -8.86 -5.66 2.02
CA VAL A 80 -7.63 -5.38 2.78
C VAL A 80 -7.53 -3.89 3.07
N TYR A 81 -7.71 -3.04 2.05
CA TYR A 81 -7.67 -1.57 2.23
C TYR A 81 -8.81 -1.07 3.12
N GLU A 82 -10.01 -1.63 2.96
CA GLU A 82 -11.15 -1.35 3.83
C GLU A 82 -10.85 -1.73 5.29
N LYS A 83 -10.22 -2.88 5.51
CA LYS A 83 -9.84 -3.35 6.85
C LYS A 83 -8.76 -2.49 7.49
N ILE A 84 -7.79 -2.02 6.70
CA ILE A 84 -6.75 -1.08 7.15
C ILE A 84 -7.39 0.23 7.59
N GLY A 85 -8.36 0.74 6.84
CA GLY A 85 -9.10 1.96 7.16
C GLY A 85 -8.21 3.20 7.13
N ALA A 86 -7.24 3.26 6.24
CA ALA A 86 -6.28 4.34 6.14
C ALA A 86 -6.91 5.64 5.63
N ARG A 87 -6.39 6.79 6.09
CA ARG A 87 -6.73 8.12 5.57
C ARG A 87 -5.84 8.53 4.41
N PHE A 88 -4.62 7.98 4.34
CA PHE A 88 -3.61 8.33 3.34
C PHE A 88 -3.16 7.08 2.60
N ALA A 89 -3.20 7.15 1.28
CA ALA A 89 -2.69 6.13 0.36
C ALA A 89 -1.39 6.62 -0.28
N PHE A 90 -0.27 6.01 0.08
CA PHE A 90 1.04 6.30 -0.49
C PHE A 90 1.29 5.40 -1.70
N TRP A 91 1.58 6.01 -2.83
CA TRP A 91 1.72 5.32 -4.10
C TRP A 91 3.18 5.33 -4.58
N PRO A 92 3.94 4.24 -4.36
CA PRO A 92 5.25 4.06 -4.98
C PRO A 92 5.08 3.67 -6.46
N THR A 93 4.42 4.52 -7.22
CA THR A 93 3.87 4.23 -8.55
C THR A 93 4.47 5.21 -9.55
N PRO A 94 5.13 4.77 -10.61
CA PRO A 94 5.62 5.66 -11.64
C PRO A 94 4.45 6.23 -12.47
N LYS A 95 4.65 7.43 -13.02
CA LYS A 95 3.61 8.17 -13.77
C LYS A 95 2.95 7.35 -14.87
N TRP A 96 3.72 6.61 -15.65
CA TRP A 96 3.18 5.78 -16.75
C TRP A 96 2.22 4.69 -16.25
N LEU A 97 2.49 4.12 -15.07
CA LEU A 97 1.63 3.11 -14.45
C LEU A 97 0.37 3.76 -13.84
N TRP A 98 0.53 4.92 -13.21
CA TRP A 98 -0.59 5.72 -12.72
C TRP A 98 -1.57 6.09 -13.85
N ASP A 99 -1.03 6.55 -14.97
CA ASP A 99 -1.80 6.90 -16.17
C ASP A 99 -2.32 5.67 -16.93
N ASN A 100 -2.00 4.46 -16.47
CA ASN A 100 -2.30 3.22 -17.17
C ASN A 100 -1.84 3.24 -18.64
N THR A 101 -0.61 3.66 -18.85
CA THR A 101 0.05 3.63 -20.14
C THR A 101 0.67 2.26 -20.37
N PRO A 102 0.55 1.64 -21.57
CA PRO A 102 1.21 0.36 -21.84
C PRO A 102 2.72 0.41 -21.60
N TYR A 103 3.28 -0.66 -21.00
CA TYR A 103 4.70 -0.70 -20.57
C TYR A 103 5.70 -0.42 -21.70
N LEU A 104 5.42 -0.87 -22.90
CA LEU A 104 6.27 -0.67 -24.07
C LEU A 104 6.00 0.64 -24.84
N GLY A 105 5.25 1.55 -24.22
CA GLY A 105 4.82 2.81 -24.82
C GLY A 105 3.44 2.75 -25.41
N GLY A 106 2.79 3.90 -25.53
CA GLY A 106 1.43 4.02 -26.03
C GLY A 106 0.70 5.21 -25.39
N GLU A 107 -0.60 5.27 -25.58
CA GLU A 107 -1.42 6.33 -25.02
C GLU A 107 -1.84 6.04 -23.58
N PRO A 108 -1.96 7.06 -22.71
CA PRO A 108 -2.56 6.93 -21.39
C PRO A 108 -3.95 6.28 -21.44
N GLY A 109 -4.25 5.44 -20.44
CA GLY A 109 -5.52 4.72 -20.35
C GLY A 109 -5.63 3.47 -21.23
N LYS A 110 -4.60 3.12 -21.98
CA LYS A 110 -4.59 1.94 -22.86
C LYS A 110 -3.80 0.75 -22.31
N GLY A 111 -3.23 0.88 -21.11
CA GLY A 111 -2.55 -0.22 -20.42
C GLY A 111 -3.53 -1.27 -19.89
N SER A 112 -3.00 -2.43 -19.56
CA SER A 112 -3.76 -3.57 -19.01
C SER A 112 -3.66 -3.67 -17.49
N PHE A 113 -3.14 -2.64 -16.82
CA PHE A 113 -2.93 -2.66 -15.37
C PHE A 113 -4.23 -2.37 -14.61
N LYS A 114 -4.33 -2.91 -13.40
CA LYS A 114 -5.46 -2.65 -12.50
C LYS A 114 -5.38 -1.31 -11.76
N THR A 115 -4.33 -0.53 -11.96
CA THR A 115 -4.12 0.74 -11.27
C THR A 115 -5.34 1.68 -11.28
N PRO A 116 -6.07 1.86 -12.40
CA PRO A 116 -7.29 2.69 -12.40
C PRO A 116 -8.40 2.17 -11.49
N GLU A 117 -8.48 0.85 -11.31
CA GLU A 117 -9.43 0.23 -10.37
C GLU A 117 -9.01 0.48 -8.93
N THR A 118 -7.72 0.29 -8.63
CA THR A 118 -7.17 0.52 -7.28
C THR A 118 -7.27 2.00 -6.88
N ILE A 119 -7.11 2.93 -7.81
CA ILE A 119 -7.35 4.37 -7.58
C ILE A 119 -8.81 4.60 -7.16
N LYS A 120 -9.78 4.01 -7.87
CA LYS A 120 -11.20 4.11 -7.50
C LYS A 120 -11.51 3.51 -6.13
N TRP A 121 -10.79 2.47 -5.72
CA TRP A 121 -10.93 1.91 -4.38
C TRP A 121 -10.46 2.90 -3.31
N ALA A 122 -9.30 3.52 -3.51
CA ALA A 122 -8.79 4.53 -2.59
C ALA A 122 -9.77 5.73 -2.48
N GLU A 123 -10.31 6.20 -3.60
CA GLU A 123 -11.33 7.26 -3.65
C GLU A 123 -12.61 6.85 -2.92
N LYS A 124 -13.11 5.63 -3.17
CA LYS A 124 -14.32 5.10 -2.51
C LYS A 124 -14.16 5.00 -1.00
N LEU A 125 -12.94 4.68 -0.54
CA LEU A 125 -12.59 4.61 0.88
C LEU A 125 -12.28 5.99 1.50
N GLY A 126 -12.33 7.07 0.71
CA GLY A 126 -12.06 8.43 1.17
C GLY A 126 -10.60 8.69 1.51
N MET A 127 -9.67 7.93 0.94
CA MET A 127 -8.25 8.13 1.16
C MET A 127 -7.72 9.32 0.36
N THR A 128 -6.80 10.06 0.95
CA THR A 128 -6.01 11.06 0.23
C THR A 128 -4.85 10.36 -0.49
N ASN A 129 -4.83 10.42 -1.81
CA ASN A 129 -3.76 9.83 -2.63
C ASN A 129 -2.51 10.71 -2.56
N ILE A 130 -1.36 10.12 -2.24
CA ILE A 130 -0.04 10.74 -2.16
C ILE A 130 0.85 10.02 -3.15
N THR A 131 1.24 10.71 -4.22
CA THR A 131 2.06 10.19 -5.31
C THR A 131 3.44 10.84 -5.30
N SER A 132 4.49 10.11 -5.68
CA SER A 132 5.87 10.60 -5.69
C SER A 132 6.48 10.73 -7.09
N PHE A 133 5.67 10.62 -8.15
CA PHE A 133 6.20 10.63 -9.52
C PHE A 133 6.57 12.02 -10.05
N ASP A 134 6.12 13.10 -9.42
CA ASP A 134 6.46 14.46 -9.85
C ASP A 134 7.58 15.09 -9.02
N ASN A 135 7.67 14.77 -7.72
CA ASN A 135 8.67 15.34 -6.81
C ASN A 135 8.95 14.42 -5.63
N ASN A 136 10.10 14.61 -4.99
CA ASN A 136 10.32 14.07 -3.66
C ASN A 136 9.39 14.78 -2.68
N MET A 137 8.73 14.01 -1.82
CA MET A 137 7.82 14.56 -0.82
C MET A 137 8.26 14.18 0.58
N VAL A 138 8.09 15.09 1.51
CA VAL A 138 8.22 14.85 2.94
C VAL A 138 6.84 14.87 3.58
N PHE A 139 6.49 13.82 4.29
CA PHE A 139 5.24 13.75 5.04
C PHE A 139 5.52 13.90 6.53
N ASP A 140 5.00 14.96 7.13
CA ASP A 140 5.09 15.22 8.56
C ASP A 140 4.05 14.35 9.27
N THR A 141 4.52 13.36 10.04
CA THR A 141 3.66 12.38 10.73
C THR A 141 2.88 13.00 11.89
N GLU A 142 3.43 14.02 12.54
CA GLU A 142 2.76 14.73 13.63
C GLU A 142 1.62 15.61 13.10
N LYS A 143 1.89 16.41 12.06
CA LYS A 143 0.89 17.27 11.42
C LYS A 143 -0.02 16.53 10.43
N GLN A 144 0.35 15.31 10.08
CA GLN A 144 -0.31 14.45 9.10
C GLN A 144 -0.59 15.15 7.76
N LYS A 145 0.45 15.77 7.20
CA LYS A 145 0.41 16.49 5.93
C LYS A 145 1.76 16.49 5.22
N ILE A 146 1.73 16.71 3.91
CA ILE A 146 2.93 16.97 3.13
C ILE A 146 3.50 18.34 3.56
N VAL A 147 4.81 18.40 3.71
CA VAL A 147 5.58 19.62 3.97
C VAL A 147 6.59 19.82 2.85
N ASP A 148 6.80 21.09 2.47
CA ASP A 148 7.76 21.52 1.46
C ASP A 148 9.20 21.54 2.02
#